data_278afcb0dfcc703f3583ce8fb7300d5e
#
_entry.id   278afcb0dfcc703f3583ce8fb7300d5e
#
_cell.length_a   1.000
_cell.length_b   1.000
_cell.length_c   1.000
_cell.angle_alpha   90.00
_cell.angle_beta   90.00
_cell.angle_gamma   90.00
#
_symmetry.space_group_name_H-M   'P 1'
#
loop_
_entity.id
_entity.type
_entity.pdbx_description
1 polymer ?
#
loop_
_entity_poly.entity_id
_entity_poly.type
_entity_poly.pdbx_seq_one_letter_code
_entity_poly.pdbx_strand_id
1 'polypeptide(L)'
;MSGFAHRIYLAISVYAWLIVARAVMSWLDPRPGTTVHRVTAGLVSVTEPYLGLFRRVIPMARIGRSGPDFSAVVGLLVLLIVMQLLTRL
;
A
#
# COMPACT_ATOMS: atom_id res chain seq x y z
N MET A 1 19.68 -12.67 8.38
CA MET A 1 18.24 -12.67 8.69
C MET A 1 17.79 -14.05 9.08
N SER A 2 17.07 -14.21 10.20
CA SER A 2 16.54 -15.50 10.63
C SER A 2 15.45 -15.99 9.67
N GLY A 3 15.11 -17.30 9.73
CA GLY A 3 14.04 -17.83 8.90
C GLY A 3 12.69 -17.16 9.16
N PHE A 4 12.42 -16.82 10.42
CA PHE A 4 11.19 -16.12 10.79
C PHE A 4 11.17 -14.70 10.20
N ALA A 5 12.27 -13.97 10.35
CA ALA A 5 12.39 -12.61 9.81
C ALA A 5 12.29 -12.62 8.28
N HIS A 6 12.86 -13.65 7.64
CA HIS A 6 12.77 -13.78 6.19
C HIS A 6 11.33 -13.95 5.72
N ARG A 7 10.54 -14.76 6.42
CA ARG A 7 9.13 -14.95 6.10
C ARG A 7 8.34 -13.65 6.25
N ILE A 8 8.61 -12.91 7.32
CA ILE A 8 7.97 -11.61 7.53
C ILE A 8 8.36 -10.65 6.40
N TYR A 9 9.63 -10.64 6.03
CA TYR A 9 10.14 -9.81 4.94
C TYR A 9 9.40 -10.10 3.63
N LEU A 10 9.22 -11.38 3.29
CA LEU A 10 8.52 -11.77 2.07
C LEU A 10 7.05 -11.34 2.12
N ALA A 11 6.38 -11.51 3.25
CA ALA A 11 4.99 -11.10 3.40
C ALA A 11 4.84 -9.59 3.23
N ILE A 12 5.72 -8.82 3.84
CA ILE A 12 5.72 -7.37 3.70
C ILE A 12 6.02 -6.95 2.26
N SER A 13 6.94 -7.65 1.60
CA SER A 13 7.26 -7.38 0.19
C SER A 13 6.03 -7.55 -0.71
N VAL A 14 5.30 -8.65 -0.54
CA VAL A 14 4.07 -8.89 -1.32
C VAL A 14 3.07 -7.78 -1.07
N TYR A 15 2.88 -7.40 0.19
CA TYR A 15 1.94 -6.35 0.55
C TYR A 15 2.37 -5.01 -0.03
N ALA A 16 3.67 -4.70 0.00
CA ALA A 16 4.20 -3.48 -0.60
C ALA A 16 3.92 -3.41 -2.10
N TRP A 17 4.07 -4.53 -2.79
CA TRP A 17 3.76 -4.59 -4.22
C TRP A 17 2.28 -4.39 -4.49
N LEU A 18 1.40 -4.90 -3.62
CA LEU A 18 -0.04 -4.65 -3.74
C LEU A 18 -0.35 -3.16 -3.59
N ILE A 19 0.34 -2.47 -2.69
CA ILE A 19 0.17 -1.03 -2.51
C ILE A 19 0.67 -0.27 -3.75
N VAL A 20 1.79 -0.68 -4.32
CA VAL A 20 2.30 -0.08 -5.55
C VAL A 20 1.30 -0.26 -6.69
N ALA A 21 0.76 -1.47 -6.83
CA ALA A 21 -0.24 -1.75 -7.85
C ALA A 21 -1.48 -0.87 -7.67
N ARG A 22 -1.94 -0.72 -6.43
CA ARG A 22 -3.06 0.16 -6.11
C ARG A 22 -2.77 1.61 -6.51
N ALA A 23 -1.59 2.10 -6.18
CA ALA A 23 -1.21 3.48 -6.50
C ALA A 23 -1.18 3.72 -8.01
N VAL A 24 -0.61 2.77 -8.76
CA VAL A 24 -0.57 2.85 -10.23
C VAL A 24 -1.97 2.85 -10.82
N MET A 25 -2.83 1.95 -10.32
CA MET A 25 -4.22 1.88 -10.78
C MET A 25 -4.99 3.15 -10.47
N SER A 26 -4.68 3.79 -9.32
CA SER A 26 -5.29 5.06 -8.96
C SER A 26 -4.98 6.15 -9.98
N TRP A 27 -3.77 6.14 -10.53
CA TRP A 27 -3.36 7.11 -11.54
C TRP A 27 -4.01 6.85 -12.89
N LEU A 28 -4.29 5.57 -13.21
CA LEU A 28 -4.92 5.19 -14.47
C LEU A 28 -6.40 5.52 -14.49
N ASP A 29 -7.01 5.72 -13.31
CA ASP A 29 -8.42 6.07 -13.16
C ASP A 29 -9.33 5.13 -13.95
N PRO A 30 -9.40 3.82 -13.60
CA PRO A 30 -10.17 2.85 -14.36
C PRO A 30 -11.66 3.18 -14.39
N ARG A 31 -12.30 2.94 -15.53
CA ARG A 31 -13.72 3.19 -15.69
C ARG A 31 -14.55 2.15 -14.92
N PRO A 32 -15.64 2.56 -14.26
CA PRO A 32 -16.52 1.62 -13.57
C PRO A 32 -17.04 0.55 -14.53
N GLY A 33 -17.17 -0.68 -14.02
CA GLY A 33 -17.67 -1.81 -14.78
C GLY A 33 -16.63 -2.57 -15.59
N THR A 34 -15.39 -2.09 -15.65
CA THR A 34 -14.32 -2.78 -16.35
C THR A 34 -13.66 -3.81 -15.44
N THR A 35 -12.96 -4.79 -16.03
CA THR A 35 -12.17 -5.76 -15.28
C THR A 35 -11.07 -5.05 -14.47
N VAL A 36 -10.45 -4.03 -15.05
CA VAL A 36 -9.41 -3.25 -14.36
C VAL A 36 -9.97 -2.59 -13.12
N HIS A 37 -11.19 -2.05 -13.20
CA HIS A 37 -11.86 -1.45 -12.04
C HIS A 37 -12.10 -2.48 -10.94
N ARG A 38 -12.50 -3.70 -11.29
CA ARG A 38 -12.70 -4.79 -10.32
C ARG A 38 -11.42 -5.16 -9.62
N VAL A 39 -10.32 -5.26 -10.37
CA VAL A 39 -9.00 -5.57 -9.80
C VAL A 39 -8.59 -4.45 -8.85
N THR A 40 -8.79 -3.20 -9.24
CA THR A 40 -8.48 -2.04 -8.41
C THR A 40 -9.29 -2.07 -7.12
N ALA A 41 -10.59 -2.37 -7.19
CA ALA A 41 -11.44 -2.46 -6.02
C ALA A 41 -10.96 -3.55 -5.05
N GLY A 42 -10.50 -4.69 -5.59
CA GLY A 42 -9.91 -5.75 -4.78
C GLY A 42 -8.64 -5.31 -4.08
N LEU A 43 -7.74 -4.62 -4.81
CA LEU A 43 -6.51 -4.08 -4.23
C LEU A 43 -6.81 -3.08 -3.12
N VAL A 44 -7.75 -2.19 -3.34
CA VAL A 44 -8.17 -1.21 -2.33
C VAL A 44 -8.69 -1.93 -1.09
N SER A 45 -9.55 -2.92 -1.29
CA SER A 45 -10.14 -3.69 -0.18
C SER A 45 -9.07 -4.38 0.67
N VAL A 46 -8.03 -4.94 0.05
CA VAL A 46 -6.96 -5.64 0.77
C VAL A 46 -6.02 -4.67 1.47
N THR A 47 -5.74 -3.52 0.88
CA THR A 47 -4.80 -2.55 1.43
C THR A 47 -5.44 -1.53 2.36
N GLU A 48 -6.75 -1.37 2.32
CA GLU A 48 -7.46 -0.36 3.11
C GLU A 48 -7.29 -0.50 4.61
N PRO A 49 -7.33 -1.69 5.22
CA PRO A 49 -7.15 -1.81 6.67
C PRO A 49 -5.85 -1.18 7.16
N TYR A 50 -4.79 -1.32 6.39
CA TYR A 50 -3.48 -0.75 6.71
C TYR A 50 -3.44 0.75 6.39
N LEU A 51 -3.79 1.12 5.18
CA LEU A 51 -3.72 2.50 4.73
C LEU A 51 -4.75 3.39 5.42
N GLY A 52 -5.89 2.82 5.79
CA GLY A 52 -6.91 3.56 6.53
C GLY A 52 -6.43 4.05 7.89
N LEU A 53 -5.52 3.31 8.53
CA LEU A 53 -4.92 3.74 9.78
C LEU A 53 -4.12 5.03 9.60
N PHE A 54 -3.39 5.13 8.50
CA PHE A 54 -2.61 6.34 8.21
C PHE A 54 -3.50 7.54 7.98
N ARG A 55 -4.62 7.34 7.30
CA ARG A 55 -5.58 8.43 7.08
C ARG A 55 -6.20 8.94 8.38
N ARG A 56 -6.37 8.06 9.36
CA ARG A 56 -6.89 8.45 10.68
C ARG A 56 -5.86 9.19 11.52
N VAL A 57 -4.59 8.77 11.42
CA VAL A 57 -3.51 9.29 12.26
C VAL A 57 -2.89 10.54 11.65
N ILE A 58 -2.79 10.60 10.32
CA ILE A 58 -2.13 11.70 9.63
C ILE A 58 -3.18 12.50 8.85
N PRO A 59 -3.60 13.67 9.37
CA PRO A 59 -4.59 14.50 8.68
C PRO A 59 -4.17 14.91 7.26
N MET A 60 -2.87 15.07 7.04
CA MET A 60 -2.35 15.45 5.71
C MET A 60 -2.64 14.42 4.63
N ALA A 61 -2.77 13.15 5.02
CA ALA A 61 -3.10 12.09 4.07
C ALA A 61 -4.50 12.26 3.47
N ARG A 62 -5.37 13.01 4.13
CA ARG A 62 -6.72 13.29 3.65
C ARG A 62 -6.77 14.40 2.61
N ILE A 63 -5.77 15.25 2.58
CA ILE A 63 -5.74 16.42 1.69
C ILE A 63 -5.53 15.99 0.25
N GLY A 64 -4.92 14.84 0.01
CA GLY A 64 -4.61 14.36 -1.32
C GLY A 64 -5.74 13.65 -2.05
N ARG A 65 -7.02 13.92 -1.72
CA ARG A 65 -8.16 13.20 -2.32
C ARG A 65 -8.30 13.38 -3.81
N SER A 66 -7.89 14.51 -4.32
CA SER A 66 -8.01 14.82 -5.74
C SER A 66 -6.74 14.52 -6.53
N GLY A 67 -5.71 13.96 -5.89
CA GLY A 67 -4.45 13.64 -6.53
C GLY A 67 -3.99 12.21 -6.22
N PRO A 68 -2.69 11.96 -6.27
CA PRO A 68 -2.13 10.66 -5.93
C PRO A 68 -2.54 10.24 -4.52
N ASP A 69 -2.60 8.94 -4.30
CA ASP A 69 -2.96 8.38 -2.99
C ASP A 69 -1.80 8.57 -2.02
N PHE A 70 -1.81 9.66 -1.27
CA PHE A 70 -0.75 9.97 -0.31
C PHE A 70 -0.65 8.92 0.80
N SER A 71 -1.78 8.32 1.21
CA SER A 71 -1.73 7.28 2.22
C SER A 71 -0.98 6.06 1.70
N ALA A 72 -1.12 5.72 0.42
CA ALA A 72 -0.37 4.63 -0.19
C ALA A 72 1.12 4.94 -0.19
N VAL A 73 1.52 6.17 -0.52
CA VAL A 73 2.92 6.57 -0.52
C VAL A 73 3.52 6.48 0.88
N VAL A 74 2.83 7.03 1.87
CA VAL A 74 3.29 7.00 3.27
C VAL A 74 3.36 5.56 3.76
N GLY A 75 2.32 4.77 3.50
CA GLY A 75 2.29 3.36 3.90
C GLY A 75 3.42 2.56 3.27
N LEU A 76 3.70 2.81 1.99
CA LEU A 76 4.79 2.13 1.29
C LEU A 76 6.14 2.50 1.89
N LEU A 77 6.37 3.78 2.20
CA LEU A 77 7.61 4.22 2.82
C LEU A 77 7.83 3.55 4.17
N VAL A 78 6.77 3.44 4.98
CA VAL A 78 6.86 2.74 6.28
C VAL A 78 7.23 1.28 6.08
N LEU A 79 6.61 0.60 5.12
CA LEU A 79 6.93 -0.80 4.84
C LEU A 79 8.37 -0.95 4.37
N LEU A 80 8.86 -0.04 3.53
CA LEU A 80 10.25 -0.09 3.07
C LEU A 80 11.23 0.09 4.22
N ILE A 81 10.91 0.98 5.17
CA ILE A 81 11.73 1.19 6.36
C ILE A 81 11.74 -0.08 7.21
N VAL A 82 10.58 -0.70 7.43
CA VAL A 82 10.49 -1.95 8.20
C VAL A 82 11.29 -3.06 7.54
N MET A 83 11.18 -3.20 6.20
CA MET A 83 11.95 -4.19 5.46
C MET A 83 13.45 -3.96 5.63
N GLN A 84 13.89 -2.70 5.58
CA GLN A 84 15.29 -2.35 5.77
C GLN A 84 15.78 -2.73 7.17
N LEU A 85 14.95 -2.48 8.18
CA LEU A 85 15.29 -2.85 9.55
C LEU A 85 15.37 -4.38 9.72
N LEU A 86 14.49 -5.12 9.07
CA LEU A 86 14.51 -6.59 9.11
C LEU A 86 15.81 -7.16 8.53
N THR A 87 16.36 -6.52 7.51
CA THR A 87 17.61 -7.02 6.91
C THR A 87 18.80 -6.88 7.84
N ARG A 88 18.69 -6.03 8.87
CA ARG A 88 19.76 -5.85 9.86
C ARG A 88 19.67 -6.84 11.02
N LEU A 89 18.57 -7.57 11.10
CA LEU A 89 18.43 -8.60 12.11
C LEU A 89 19.10 -9.89 11.66
#